data_a032e61c59959e63b6714f9862bd5ea6
#
_entry.id   a032e61c59959e63b6714f9862bd5ea6
#
_cell.length_a   1.000
_cell.length_b   1.000
_cell.length_c   1.000
_cell.angle_alpha   90.00
_cell.angle_beta   90.00
_cell.angle_gamma   90.00
#
_symmetry.space_group_name_H-M   'P 1'
#
loop_
_entity.id
_entity.type
_entity.pdbx_description
1 polymer ?
#
loop_
_entity_poly.entity_id
_entity_poly.type
_entity_poly.pdbx_seq_one_letter_code
_entity_poly.pdbx_strand_id
1 'polypeptide(L)'
;SILKQTYSNIIIFIGIDGPIGNELYRCLQKYENHSQIRIIYFPENRGLAMVLNDLIMMCHKESIDFIARMDADDISVPNRLANQVNYLLLHPEVDVVGGRIEEINEQSERNGKSVTYPLTHQECFKFFRYRDPLAHPAVMFRKSFFDKAKGYRNEYRKNQDTMLWFDGFMNGCIFANLDETVLLFRVTDDFYKNRRNGFKRAKKMLKDRFMINKALHYDWSAYLFSFFMFIMTLTPPFLKKFLYRIR
;
A
#
# COMPACT_ATOMS: atom_id res chain seq x y z
N SER A 1 -15.08 -6.09 -7.05
CA SER A 1 -15.27 -5.73 -5.63
C SER A 1 -15.54 -4.22 -5.46
N ILE A 2 -14.87 -3.34 -6.20
CA ILE A 2 -15.06 -1.88 -6.05
C ILE A 2 -16.46 -1.43 -6.51
N LEU A 3 -16.96 -1.90 -7.64
CA LEU A 3 -18.34 -1.57 -8.10
C LEU A 3 -19.45 -2.14 -7.19
N LYS A 4 -19.11 -3.00 -6.24
CA LYS A 4 -20.04 -3.60 -5.26
C LYS A 4 -19.91 -2.97 -3.87
N GLN A 5 -19.23 -1.84 -3.75
CA GLN A 5 -19.12 -1.11 -2.48
C GLN A 5 -20.46 -0.51 -2.08
N THR A 6 -20.74 -0.47 -0.77
CA THR A 6 -21.94 0.20 -0.23
C THR A 6 -21.91 1.72 -0.38
N TYR A 7 -20.71 2.29 -0.52
CA TYR A 7 -20.50 3.69 -0.88
C TYR A 7 -20.37 3.82 -2.38
N SER A 8 -21.36 4.40 -3.05
CA SER A 8 -21.50 4.41 -4.51
C SER A 8 -20.99 5.69 -5.21
N ASN A 9 -20.75 6.77 -4.46
CA ASN A 9 -20.25 8.03 -5.04
C ASN A 9 -18.74 7.95 -5.27
N ILE A 10 -18.33 7.22 -6.30
CA ILE A 10 -16.93 6.92 -6.61
C ILE A 10 -16.63 7.13 -8.10
N ILE A 11 -15.37 7.48 -8.38
CA ILE A 11 -14.74 7.40 -9.71
C ILE A 11 -13.54 6.45 -9.57
N ILE A 12 -13.40 5.51 -10.50
CA ILE A 12 -12.35 4.50 -10.51
C ILE A 12 -11.36 4.85 -11.63
N PHE A 13 -10.11 5.12 -11.25
CA PHE A 13 -9.00 5.29 -12.19
C PHE A 13 -8.19 4.00 -12.26
N ILE A 14 -8.04 3.42 -13.45
CA ILE A 14 -7.25 2.21 -13.70
C ILE A 14 -6.08 2.59 -14.59
N GLY A 15 -4.86 2.53 -14.06
CA GLY A 15 -3.63 2.77 -14.81
C GLY A 15 -3.04 1.46 -15.34
N ILE A 16 -2.88 1.36 -16.64
CA ILE A 16 -2.27 0.22 -17.32
C ILE A 16 -0.81 0.58 -17.62
N ASP A 17 0.13 0.05 -16.85
CA ASP A 17 1.55 0.39 -16.88
C ASP A 17 2.31 -0.41 -17.96
N GLY A 18 2.12 -0.04 -19.20
CA GLY A 18 2.72 -0.69 -20.38
C GLY A 18 1.82 -1.72 -21.05
N PRO A 19 2.35 -2.44 -22.06
CA PRO A 19 1.59 -3.44 -22.80
C PRO A 19 1.06 -4.59 -21.95
N ILE A 20 -0.17 -5.00 -22.19
CA ILE A 20 -0.85 -6.11 -21.50
C ILE A 20 -1.27 -7.19 -22.47
N GLY A 21 -1.47 -8.42 -21.95
CA GLY A 21 -1.96 -9.54 -22.76
C GLY A 21 -3.42 -9.37 -23.20
N ASN A 22 -3.78 -10.06 -24.28
CA ASN A 22 -5.11 -9.97 -24.92
C ASN A 22 -6.28 -10.30 -23.97
N GLU A 23 -6.09 -11.21 -23.04
CA GLU A 23 -7.14 -11.59 -22.05
C GLU A 23 -7.49 -10.43 -21.13
N LEU A 24 -6.46 -9.79 -20.56
CA LEU A 24 -6.64 -8.63 -19.69
C LEU A 24 -7.22 -7.45 -20.48
N TYR A 25 -6.75 -7.23 -21.71
CA TYR A 25 -7.28 -6.19 -22.59
C TYR A 25 -8.79 -6.38 -22.84
N ARG A 26 -9.22 -7.61 -23.24
CA ARG A 26 -10.65 -7.94 -23.44
C ARG A 26 -11.47 -7.78 -22.16
N CYS A 27 -10.86 -8.08 -21.00
CA CYS A 27 -11.54 -7.86 -19.71
C CYS A 27 -11.80 -6.37 -19.48
N LEU A 28 -10.81 -5.52 -19.72
CA LEU A 28 -10.89 -4.07 -19.53
C LEU A 28 -11.87 -3.41 -20.52
N GLN A 29 -11.92 -3.87 -21.77
CA GLN A 29 -12.86 -3.37 -22.79
C GLN A 29 -14.32 -3.40 -22.33
N LYS A 30 -14.71 -4.37 -21.48
CA LYS A 30 -16.07 -4.45 -20.92
C LYS A 30 -16.43 -3.24 -20.05
N TYR A 31 -15.43 -2.50 -19.59
CA TYR A 31 -15.59 -1.38 -18.67
C TYR A 31 -15.24 -0.02 -19.27
N GLU A 32 -14.80 0.05 -20.54
CA GLU A 32 -14.40 1.31 -21.19
C GLU A 32 -15.52 2.35 -21.24
N ASN A 33 -16.76 1.89 -21.36
CA ASN A 33 -17.95 2.78 -21.41
C ASN A 33 -18.66 2.91 -20.06
N HIS A 34 -18.06 2.42 -18.96
CA HIS A 34 -18.67 2.52 -17.64
C HIS A 34 -18.51 3.95 -17.10
N SER A 35 -19.63 4.59 -16.70
CA SER A 35 -19.65 6.01 -16.29
C SER A 35 -18.69 6.34 -15.13
N GLN A 36 -18.48 5.39 -14.21
CA GLN A 36 -17.62 5.56 -13.04
C GLN A 36 -16.16 5.14 -13.28
N ILE A 37 -15.78 4.59 -14.46
CA ILE A 37 -14.45 4.06 -14.70
C ILE A 37 -13.71 4.91 -15.73
N ARG A 38 -12.44 5.17 -15.46
CA ARG A 38 -11.49 5.84 -16.35
C ARG A 38 -10.28 4.93 -16.49
N ILE A 39 -10.07 4.35 -17.68
CA ILE A 39 -8.93 3.48 -17.98
C ILE A 39 -7.89 4.32 -18.71
N ILE A 40 -6.66 4.33 -18.18
CA ILE A 40 -5.52 5.08 -18.71
C ILE A 40 -4.44 4.10 -19.15
N TYR A 41 -4.13 4.09 -20.44
CA TYR A 41 -3.10 3.24 -21.01
C TYR A 41 -1.80 4.02 -21.15
N PHE A 42 -0.73 3.51 -20.53
CA PHE A 42 0.62 4.04 -20.71
C PHE A 42 1.36 3.20 -21.74
N PRO A 43 2.14 3.81 -22.67
CA PRO A 43 2.77 3.08 -23.77
C PRO A 43 3.88 2.13 -23.32
N GLU A 44 4.50 2.39 -22.16
CA GLU A 44 5.61 1.62 -21.60
C GLU A 44 5.47 1.44 -20.10
N ASN A 45 6.15 0.41 -19.55
CA ASN A 45 6.21 0.18 -18.10
C ASN A 45 7.16 1.17 -17.42
N ARG A 46 6.60 2.15 -16.74
CA ARG A 46 7.32 3.19 -16.01
C ARG A 46 7.46 2.86 -14.51
N GLY A 47 6.70 1.90 -14.03
CA GLY A 47 6.67 1.46 -12.63
C GLY A 47 5.57 2.13 -11.81
N LEU A 48 5.15 1.41 -10.77
CA LEU A 48 3.97 1.74 -9.95
C LEU A 48 3.96 3.18 -9.41
N ALA A 49 5.10 3.68 -8.92
CA ALA A 49 5.19 5.03 -8.35
C ALA A 49 4.81 6.12 -9.36
N MET A 50 5.34 6.04 -10.60
CA MET A 50 5.05 7.02 -11.64
C MET A 50 3.59 6.98 -12.08
N VAL A 51 3.05 5.77 -12.29
CA VAL A 51 1.64 5.60 -12.68
C VAL A 51 0.71 6.12 -11.58
N LEU A 52 0.98 5.80 -10.31
CA LEU A 52 0.16 6.32 -9.20
C LEU A 52 0.22 7.85 -9.11
N ASN A 53 1.37 8.47 -9.32
CA ASN A 53 1.48 9.94 -9.34
C ASN A 53 0.63 10.54 -10.46
N ASP A 54 0.64 9.96 -11.67
CA ASP A 54 -0.20 10.44 -12.76
C ASP A 54 -1.68 10.29 -12.46
N LEU A 55 -2.09 9.14 -11.88
CA LEU A 55 -3.49 8.94 -11.46
C LEU A 55 -3.90 9.91 -10.35
N ILE A 56 -3.03 10.18 -9.38
CA ILE A 56 -3.26 11.18 -8.33
C ILE A 56 -3.45 12.58 -8.93
N MET A 57 -2.61 12.96 -9.90
CA MET A 57 -2.79 14.24 -10.61
C MET A 57 -4.13 14.32 -11.34
N MET A 58 -4.60 13.21 -11.93
CA MET A 58 -5.93 13.15 -12.52
C MET A 58 -7.04 13.28 -11.47
N CYS A 59 -6.90 12.58 -10.35
CA CYS A 59 -7.80 12.72 -9.20
C CYS A 59 -7.87 14.17 -8.70
N HIS A 60 -6.75 14.90 -8.69
CA HIS A 60 -6.73 16.30 -8.27
C HIS A 60 -7.52 17.24 -9.19
N LYS A 61 -7.77 16.86 -10.43
CA LYS A 61 -8.62 17.63 -11.38
C LYS A 61 -10.11 17.39 -11.14
N GLU A 62 -10.46 16.32 -10.43
CA GLU A 62 -11.85 16.01 -10.08
C GLU A 62 -12.23 16.68 -8.75
N SER A 63 -13.53 16.91 -8.56
CA SER A 63 -14.08 17.42 -7.30
C SER A 63 -14.25 16.27 -6.30
N ILE A 64 -13.14 15.83 -5.72
CA ILE A 64 -13.08 14.73 -4.75
C ILE A 64 -12.36 15.15 -3.48
N ASP A 65 -12.72 14.52 -2.36
CA ASP A 65 -12.12 14.75 -1.04
C ASP A 65 -11.13 13.64 -0.66
N PHE A 66 -11.38 12.41 -1.11
CA PHE A 66 -10.65 11.23 -0.70
C PHE A 66 -10.15 10.41 -1.90
N ILE A 67 -8.99 9.78 -1.75
CA ILE A 67 -8.37 8.90 -2.74
C ILE A 67 -8.11 7.54 -2.09
N ALA A 68 -8.87 6.52 -2.48
CA ALA A 68 -8.64 5.14 -2.04
C ALA A 68 -7.69 4.43 -3.01
N ARG A 69 -6.69 3.73 -2.45
CA ARG A 69 -5.75 2.92 -3.22
C ARG A 69 -6.11 1.45 -3.14
N MET A 70 -5.92 0.71 -4.24
CA MET A 70 -6.11 -0.74 -4.27
C MET A 70 -5.19 -1.40 -5.30
N ASP A 71 -4.70 -2.61 -5.03
CA ASP A 71 -4.06 -3.50 -6.01
C ASP A 71 -5.13 -4.24 -6.82
N ALA A 72 -4.84 -4.52 -8.09
CA ALA A 72 -5.81 -5.13 -9.00
C ALA A 72 -6.09 -6.62 -8.71
N ASP A 73 -5.21 -7.28 -7.96
CA ASP A 73 -5.30 -8.69 -7.58
C ASP A 73 -5.99 -8.94 -6.23
N ASP A 74 -6.29 -7.88 -5.47
CA ASP A 74 -6.95 -7.93 -4.17
C ASP A 74 -8.48 -7.82 -4.27
N ILE A 75 -9.18 -8.05 -3.15
CA ILE A 75 -10.64 -7.90 -3.04
C ILE A 75 -10.97 -6.92 -1.91
N SER A 76 -11.60 -5.81 -2.25
CA SER A 76 -12.15 -4.87 -1.26
C SER A 76 -13.39 -5.45 -0.61
N VAL A 77 -13.49 -5.41 0.72
CA VAL A 77 -14.73 -5.82 1.41
C VAL A 77 -15.85 -4.81 1.15
N PRO A 78 -17.13 -5.22 1.18
CA PRO A 78 -18.24 -4.37 0.70
C PRO A 78 -18.36 -3.00 1.40
N ASN A 79 -18.05 -2.92 2.69
CA ASN A 79 -18.22 -1.68 3.48
C ASN A 79 -16.92 -0.86 3.60
N ARG A 80 -15.82 -1.26 2.95
CA ARG A 80 -14.53 -0.60 3.11
C ARG A 80 -14.61 0.90 2.87
N LEU A 81 -15.11 1.30 1.69
CA LEU A 81 -15.12 2.73 1.34
C LEU A 81 -16.04 3.53 2.25
N ALA A 82 -17.22 3.00 2.59
CA ALA A 82 -18.13 3.66 3.52
C ALA A 82 -17.50 3.88 4.90
N ASN A 83 -16.85 2.85 5.46
CA ASN A 83 -16.24 2.92 6.79
C ASN A 83 -15.04 3.88 6.80
N GLN A 84 -14.18 3.84 5.77
CA GLN A 84 -13.02 4.73 5.67
C GLN A 84 -13.44 6.20 5.43
N VAL A 85 -14.43 6.46 4.58
CA VAL A 85 -14.99 7.81 4.38
C VAL A 85 -15.58 8.35 5.67
N ASN A 86 -16.44 7.56 6.32
CA ASN A 86 -17.05 7.97 7.61
C ASN A 86 -15.99 8.28 8.67
N TYR A 87 -14.95 7.45 8.78
CA TYR A 87 -13.85 7.69 9.72
C TYR A 87 -13.13 9.01 9.42
N LEU A 88 -12.78 9.27 8.16
CA LEU A 88 -12.11 10.51 7.77
C LEU A 88 -13.00 11.76 7.96
N LEU A 89 -14.31 11.63 7.81
CA LEU A 89 -15.24 12.74 8.08
C LEU A 89 -15.34 13.04 9.59
N LEU A 90 -15.33 12.01 10.45
CA LEU A 90 -15.37 12.17 11.90
C LEU A 90 -14.02 12.61 12.49
N HIS A 91 -12.91 12.39 11.77
CA HIS A 91 -11.54 12.70 12.19
C HIS A 91 -10.86 13.62 11.17
N PRO A 92 -11.22 14.92 11.13
CA PRO A 92 -10.70 15.87 10.13
C PRO A 92 -9.18 16.07 10.21
N GLU A 93 -8.57 15.76 11.35
CA GLU A 93 -7.11 15.80 11.54
C GLU A 93 -6.38 14.65 10.84
N VAL A 94 -7.06 13.52 10.55
CA VAL A 94 -6.44 12.35 9.94
C VAL A 94 -6.27 12.53 8.43
N ASP A 95 -5.05 12.33 7.94
CA ASP A 95 -4.69 12.46 6.53
C ASP A 95 -4.78 11.13 5.77
N VAL A 96 -4.54 10.00 6.44
CA VAL A 96 -4.60 8.66 5.84
C VAL A 96 -5.13 7.64 6.83
N VAL A 97 -6.05 6.80 6.35
CA VAL A 97 -6.60 5.68 7.12
C VAL A 97 -6.45 4.36 6.37
N GLY A 98 -5.91 3.36 7.06
CA GLY A 98 -5.84 1.97 6.60
C GLY A 98 -6.91 1.10 7.26
N GLY A 99 -6.53 -0.15 7.52
CA GLY A 99 -7.33 -1.12 8.25
C GLY A 99 -6.70 -2.51 8.21
N ARG A 100 -7.33 -3.45 8.91
CA ARG A 100 -6.92 -4.86 8.92
C ARG A 100 -7.06 -5.46 7.54
N ILE A 101 -6.14 -6.38 7.18
CA ILE A 101 -6.26 -7.20 5.98
C ILE A 101 -6.36 -8.68 6.36
N GLU A 102 -7.07 -9.46 5.55
CA GLU A 102 -7.08 -10.91 5.63
C GLU A 102 -6.44 -11.51 4.38
N GLU A 103 -5.64 -12.57 4.56
CA GLU A 103 -5.00 -13.23 3.43
C GLU A 103 -5.96 -14.19 2.72
N ILE A 104 -5.94 -14.14 1.39
CA ILE A 104 -6.61 -15.11 0.50
C ILE A 104 -5.60 -15.77 -0.43
N ASN A 105 -5.91 -17.00 -0.86
CA ASN A 105 -5.13 -17.73 -1.86
C ASN A 105 -5.48 -17.31 -3.30
N GLU A 106 -4.88 -17.96 -4.30
CA GLU A 106 -5.14 -17.70 -5.72
C GLU A 106 -6.60 -17.97 -6.13
N GLN A 107 -7.28 -18.85 -5.43
CA GLN A 107 -8.69 -19.19 -5.63
C GLN A 107 -9.65 -18.24 -4.90
N SER A 108 -9.13 -17.21 -4.24
CA SER A 108 -9.88 -16.24 -3.41
C SER A 108 -10.46 -16.85 -2.13
N GLU A 109 -9.94 -17.96 -1.66
CA GLU A 109 -10.33 -18.59 -0.40
C GLU A 109 -9.52 -17.99 0.76
N ARG A 110 -10.16 -17.73 1.88
CA ARG A 110 -9.49 -17.23 3.10
C ARG A 110 -8.61 -18.32 3.71
N ASN A 111 -7.37 -17.99 4.02
CA ASN A 111 -6.43 -18.92 4.66
C ASN A 111 -6.40 -18.83 6.20
N GLY A 112 -7.28 -18.02 6.79
CA GLY A 112 -7.40 -17.81 8.23
C GLY A 112 -6.36 -16.87 8.83
N LYS A 113 -5.47 -16.27 8.02
CA LYS A 113 -4.50 -15.29 8.51
C LYS A 113 -5.02 -13.88 8.36
N SER A 114 -4.94 -13.12 9.45
CA SER A 114 -5.27 -11.71 9.49
C SER A 114 -4.03 -10.91 9.93
N VAL A 115 -3.83 -9.76 9.31
CA VAL A 115 -2.78 -8.81 9.68
C VAL A 115 -3.44 -7.56 10.24
N THR A 116 -3.12 -7.26 11.49
CA THR A 116 -3.56 -6.05 12.19
C THR A 116 -2.48 -4.97 12.14
N TYR A 117 -2.91 -3.73 12.19
CA TYR A 117 -2.04 -2.55 12.18
C TYR A 117 -2.35 -1.67 13.40
N PRO A 118 -1.40 -0.83 13.84
CA PRO A 118 -1.64 0.12 14.93
C PRO A 118 -2.77 1.09 14.58
N LEU A 119 -3.64 1.38 15.55
CA LEU A 119 -4.85 2.16 15.28
C LEU A 119 -4.61 3.68 15.30
N THR A 120 -3.74 4.15 16.18
CA THR A 120 -3.49 5.58 16.40
C THR A 120 -2.22 6.06 15.72
N HIS A 121 -2.14 7.38 15.45
CA HIS A 121 -0.94 8.00 14.87
C HIS A 121 0.34 7.70 15.67
N GLN A 122 0.27 7.83 17.00
CA GLN A 122 1.43 7.59 17.86
C GLN A 122 1.92 6.15 17.77
N GLU A 123 0.99 5.19 17.73
CA GLU A 123 1.32 3.78 17.57
C GLU A 123 1.86 3.49 16.16
N CYS A 124 1.25 4.08 15.12
CA CYS A 124 1.76 4.00 13.73
C CYS A 124 3.19 4.53 13.65
N PHE A 125 3.46 5.69 14.23
CA PHE A 125 4.82 6.27 14.28
C PHE A 125 5.80 5.34 15.00
N LYS A 126 5.45 4.82 16.18
CA LYS A 126 6.27 3.86 16.92
C LYS A 126 6.50 2.55 16.15
N PHE A 127 5.49 2.06 15.43
CA PHE A 127 5.56 0.83 14.64
C PHE A 127 6.44 0.99 13.40
N PHE A 128 6.44 2.18 12.79
CA PHE A 128 7.18 2.46 11.56
C PHE A 128 8.71 2.30 11.73
N ARG A 129 9.25 2.39 12.94
CA ARG A 129 10.66 2.05 13.21
C ARG A 129 11.02 0.62 12.79
N TYR A 130 10.04 -0.27 12.73
CA TYR A 130 10.22 -1.69 12.42
C TYR A 130 9.58 -2.11 11.10
N ARG A 131 8.37 -1.67 10.84
CA ARG A 131 7.54 -2.09 9.70
C ARG A 131 6.63 -0.95 9.24
N ASP A 132 6.12 -1.09 8.03
CA ASP A 132 5.12 -0.15 7.50
C ASP A 132 3.83 -0.24 8.31
N PRO A 133 3.27 0.90 8.76
CA PRO A 133 2.17 0.95 9.72
C PRO A 133 0.80 0.79 9.08
N LEU A 134 0.72 0.77 7.75
CA LEU A 134 -0.49 0.55 6.97
C LEU A 134 -0.22 -0.43 5.83
N ALA A 135 -1.25 -1.21 5.46
CA ALA A 135 -1.25 -1.99 4.22
C ALA A 135 -1.51 -1.05 3.04
N HIS A 136 -0.51 -0.86 2.18
CA HIS A 136 -0.62 0.04 1.03
C HIS A 136 -1.85 -0.19 0.13
N PRO A 137 -2.30 -1.44 -0.20
CA PRO A 137 -3.50 -1.66 -0.98
C PRO A 137 -4.82 -1.38 -0.23
N ALA A 138 -4.75 -1.10 1.06
CA ALA A 138 -5.92 -0.98 1.93
C ALA A 138 -6.19 0.45 2.42
N VAL A 139 -5.46 1.45 1.93
CA VAL A 139 -5.54 2.81 2.46
C VAL A 139 -6.51 3.70 1.70
N MET A 140 -7.05 4.69 2.43
CA MET A 140 -7.74 5.85 1.90
C MET A 140 -7.03 7.11 2.42
N PHE A 141 -6.71 8.00 1.51
CA PHE A 141 -6.06 9.28 1.78
C PHE A 141 -7.08 10.41 1.70
N ARG A 142 -6.92 11.40 2.56
CA ARG A 142 -7.44 12.74 2.28
C ARG A 142 -6.63 13.32 1.11
N LYS A 143 -7.28 14.02 0.19
CA LYS A 143 -6.61 14.61 -0.99
C LYS A 143 -5.40 15.46 -0.60
N SER A 144 -5.50 16.23 0.49
CA SER A 144 -4.42 17.07 1.02
C SER A 144 -3.18 16.30 1.52
N PHE A 145 -3.28 14.98 1.73
CA PHE A 145 -2.11 14.15 2.07
C PHE A 145 -1.01 14.28 1.02
N PHE A 146 -1.38 14.28 -0.26
CA PHE A 146 -0.41 14.37 -1.36
C PHE A 146 0.17 15.77 -1.53
N ASP A 147 -0.55 16.81 -1.09
CA ASP A 147 -0.01 18.18 -1.02
C ASP A 147 1.10 18.29 0.03
N LYS A 148 0.97 17.57 1.15
CA LYS A 148 1.98 17.49 2.22
C LYS A 148 3.12 16.55 1.84
N ALA A 149 2.84 15.30 1.50
CA ALA A 149 3.84 14.24 1.24
C ALA A 149 4.50 14.32 -0.15
N LYS A 150 4.00 15.18 -1.07
CA LYS A 150 4.53 15.40 -2.43
C LYS A 150 4.43 14.20 -3.37
N GLY A 151 3.60 13.21 -3.05
CA GLY A 151 3.39 12.01 -3.87
C GLY A 151 4.45 10.93 -3.68
N TYR A 152 4.46 9.96 -4.59
CA TYR A 152 5.42 8.87 -4.57
C TYR A 152 6.76 9.30 -5.18
N ARG A 153 7.86 8.82 -4.62
CA ARG A 153 9.21 9.04 -5.16
C ARG A 153 9.43 8.17 -6.39
N ASN A 154 9.60 8.77 -7.56
CA ASN A 154 9.69 8.07 -8.85
C ASN A 154 10.89 7.13 -8.98
N GLU A 155 11.99 7.40 -8.28
CA GLU A 155 13.20 6.57 -8.25
C GLU A 155 13.02 5.25 -7.50
N TYR A 156 11.92 5.08 -6.77
CA TYR A 156 11.60 3.86 -6.01
C TYR A 156 10.66 2.94 -6.81
N ARG A 157 11.22 1.98 -7.55
CA ARG A 157 10.44 0.90 -8.18
C ARG A 157 9.97 -0.17 -7.18
N LYS A 158 10.56 -0.19 -5.98
CA LYS A 158 10.19 -1.05 -4.83
C LYS A 158 10.35 -0.24 -3.56
N ASN A 159 9.58 -0.53 -2.53
CA ASN A 159 9.48 0.20 -1.26
C ASN A 159 9.00 1.66 -1.45
N GLN A 160 8.27 1.94 -2.51
CA GLN A 160 7.64 3.24 -2.77
C GLN A 160 6.63 3.60 -1.68
N ASP A 161 5.95 2.61 -1.14
CA ASP A 161 5.05 2.70 0.00
C ASP A 161 5.76 3.13 1.29
N THR A 162 6.84 2.44 1.67
CA THR A 162 7.68 2.82 2.82
C THR A 162 8.16 4.27 2.72
N MET A 163 8.55 4.72 1.52
CA MET A 163 9.00 6.09 1.32
C MET A 163 7.86 7.10 1.39
N LEU A 164 6.68 6.74 0.90
CA LEU A 164 5.48 7.57 1.04
C LEU A 164 5.09 7.76 2.51
N TRP A 165 5.15 6.70 3.32
CA TRP A 165 4.92 6.79 4.76
C TRP A 165 5.96 7.67 5.45
N PHE A 166 7.22 7.51 5.07
CA PHE A 166 8.30 8.36 5.57
C PHE A 166 8.05 9.84 5.26
N ASP A 167 7.73 10.18 4.01
CA ASP A 167 7.44 11.54 3.59
C ASP A 167 6.20 12.10 4.29
N GLY A 168 5.18 11.28 4.50
CA GLY A 168 4.01 11.63 5.29
C GLY A 168 4.36 11.99 6.73
N PHE A 169 5.13 11.17 7.44
CA PHE A 169 5.57 11.47 8.82
C PHE A 169 6.46 12.71 8.89
N MET A 170 7.39 12.88 7.96
CA MET A 170 8.27 14.04 7.90
C MET A 170 7.51 15.36 7.66
N ASN A 171 6.37 15.30 6.98
CA ASN A 171 5.56 16.49 6.66
C ASN A 171 4.29 16.60 7.52
N GLY A 172 4.27 15.91 8.68
CA GLY A 172 3.23 16.08 9.69
C GLY A 172 1.85 15.50 9.31
N CYS A 173 1.81 14.52 8.39
CA CYS A 173 0.58 13.79 8.12
C CYS A 173 0.19 12.91 9.31
N ILE A 174 -1.11 12.83 9.59
CA ILE A 174 -1.67 12.01 10.66
C ILE A 174 -2.21 10.70 10.11
N PHE A 175 -1.77 9.60 10.71
CA PHE A 175 -2.03 8.21 10.30
C PHE A 175 -3.01 7.54 11.25
N ALA A 176 -3.90 6.70 10.71
CA ALA A 176 -4.77 5.84 11.51
C ALA A 176 -5.06 4.51 10.79
N ASN A 177 -5.60 3.54 11.52
CA ASN A 177 -6.20 2.35 10.94
C ASN A 177 -7.55 2.07 11.62
N LEU A 178 -8.48 1.48 10.85
CA LEU A 178 -9.70 0.90 11.38
C LEU A 178 -9.37 -0.47 12.02
N ASP A 179 -10.03 -0.78 13.13
CA ASP A 179 -9.96 -2.13 13.71
C ASP A 179 -10.95 -3.09 13.03
N GLU A 180 -11.01 -3.03 11.71
CA GLU A 180 -11.89 -3.83 10.86
C GLU A 180 -11.13 -4.33 9.65
N THR A 181 -11.52 -5.50 9.14
CA THR A 181 -11.00 -6.00 7.86
C THR A 181 -11.57 -5.14 6.72
N VAL A 182 -10.67 -4.51 5.97
CA VAL A 182 -11.03 -3.64 4.84
C VAL A 182 -10.65 -4.26 3.48
N LEU A 183 -9.74 -5.24 3.47
CA LEU A 183 -9.21 -5.83 2.24
C LEU A 183 -8.93 -7.32 2.44
N LEU A 184 -9.24 -8.12 1.42
CA LEU A 184 -8.75 -9.48 1.27
C LEU A 184 -7.52 -9.43 0.36
N PHE A 185 -6.35 -9.68 0.95
CA PHE A 185 -5.05 -9.56 0.32
C PHE A 185 -4.61 -10.89 -0.30
N ARG A 186 -4.33 -10.89 -1.59
CA ARG A 186 -3.96 -12.11 -2.31
C ARG A 186 -2.50 -12.46 -2.12
N VAL A 187 -2.28 -13.68 -1.60
CA VAL A 187 -0.93 -14.26 -1.42
C VAL A 187 -0.77 -15.43 -2.38
N THR A 188 0.11 -15.27 -3.36
CA THR A 188 0.47 -16.31 -4.32
C THR A 188 1.75 -17.03 -3.88
N ASP A 189 2.00 -18.24 -4.38
CA ASP A 189 3.24 -18.97 -4.09
C ASP A 189 4.50 -18.19 -4.52
N ASP A 190 4.40 -17.38 -5.57
CA ASP A 190 5.49 -16.52 -6.05
C ASP A 190 5.75 -15.29 -5.17
N PHE A 191 4.77 -14.89 -4.36
CA PHE A 191 4.92 -13.80 -3.41
C PHE A 191 6.13 -14.02 -2.48
N TYR A 192 6.31 -15.26 -2.01
CA TYR A 192 7.42 -15.62 -1.13
C TYR A 192 8.74 -15.88 -1.85
N LYS A 193 8.70 -16.37 -3.10
CA LYS A 193 9.89 -16.75 -3.87
C LYS A 193 10.62 -15.53 -4.48
N ASN A 194 9.89 -14.60 -5.07
CA ASN A 194 10.47 -13.54 -5.90
C ASN A 194 10.71 -12.20 -5.20
N ARG A 195 10.07 -11.93 -4.08
CA ARG A 195 10.09 -10.59 -3.45
C ARG A 195 11.26 -10.30 -2.53
N ARG A 196 12.08 -11.29 -2.08
CA ARG A 196 12.93 -11.08 -0.90
C ARG A 196 14.41 -11.45 -1.02
N ASN A 197 14.99 -11.63 -2.20
CA ASN A 197 16.38 -12.06 -2.33
C ASN A 197 17.26 -11.05 -3.08
N GLY A 198 18.52 -10.92 -2.62
CA GLY A 198 19.60 -10.20 -3.28
C GLY A 198 20.31 -9.18 -2.40
N PHE A 199 21.65 -9.25 -2.38
CA PHE A 199 22.51 -8.36 -1.60
C PHE A 199 22.29 -6.88 -1.91
N LYS A 200 22.13 -6.54 -3.20
CA LYS A 200 21.90 -5.16 -3.67
C LYS A 200 20.61 -4.56 -3.06
N ARG A 201 19.55 -5.39 -2.99
CA ARG A 201 18.27 -5.02 -2.37
C ARG A 201 18.39 -4.87 -0.86
N ALA A 202 19.00 -5.85 -0.20
CA ALA A 202 19.21 -5.81 1.25
C ALA A 202 20.00 -4.56 1.66
N LYS A 203 21.08 -4.25 0.94
CA LYS A 203 21.89 -3.04 1.16
C LYS A 203 21.08 -1.75 0.98
N LYS A 204 20.25 -1.67 -0.08
CA LYS A 204 19.37 -0.51 -0.30
C LYS A 204 18.37 -0.36 0.85
N MET A 205 17.69 -1.45 1.23
CA MET A 205 16.74 -1.44 2.35
C MET A 205 17.39 -0.98 3.66
N LEU A 206 18.58 -1.47 3.97
CA LEU A 206 19.31 -1.05 5.15
C LEU A 206 19.64 0.46 5.11
N LYS A 207 20.11 0.94 3.97
CA LYS A 207 20.39 2.37 3.76
C LYS A 207 19.14 3.24 3.95
N ASP A 208 18.03 2.82 3.34
CA ASP A 208 16.74 3.54 3.44
C ASP A 208 16.26 3.56 4.90
N ARG A 209 16.30 2.42 5.60
CA ARG A 209 15.90 2.34 7.02
C ARG A 209 16.81 3.17 7.93
N PHE A 210 18.12 3.20 7.70
CA PHE A 210 19.03 4.04 8.49
C PHE A 210 18.74 5.54 8.26
N MET A 211 18.46 5.93 7.02
CA MET A 211 18.03 7.30 6.69
C MET A 211 16.71 7.66 7.41
N ILE A 212 15.72 6.79 7.35
CA ILE A 212 14.43 6.96 8.04
C ILE A 212 14.63 7.08 9.54
N ASN A 213 15.38 6.15 10.16
CA ASN A 213 15.61 6.14 11.59
C ASN A 213 16.30 7.41 12.08
N LYS A 214 17.27 7.92 11.30
CA LYS A 214 17.96 9.17 11.59
C LYS A 214 17.02 10.38 11.50
N ALA A 215 16.26 10.48 10.41
CA ALA A 215 15.41 11.63 10.14
C ALA A 215 14.21 11.73 11.10
N LEU A 216 13.65 10.59 11.51
CA LEU A 216 12.54 10.51 12.46
C LEU A 216 13.00 10.38 13.93
N HIS A 217 14.31 10.50 14.19
CA HIS A 217 14.91 10.46 15.54
C HIS A 217 14.57 9.19 16.33
N TYR A 218 14.49 8.02 15.65
CA TYR A 218 14.31 6.76 16.34
C TYR A 218 15.54 6.36 17.15
N ASP A 219 15.31 5.62 18.24
CA ASP A 219 16.34 5.13 19.12
C ASP A 219 17.21 4.03 18.46
N TRP A 220 18.30 3.63 19.16
CA TRP A 220 19.24 2.64 18.68
C TRP A 220 18.61 1.26 18.38
N SER A 221 17.48 0.92 19.02
CA SER A 221 16.77 -0.35 18.78
C SER A 221 16.26 -0.46 17.34
N ALA A 222 15.87 0.65 16.73
CA ALA A 222 15.44 0.71 15.33
C ALA A 222 16.61 0.39 14.36
N TYR A 223 17.82 0.81 14.69
CA TYR A 223 19.02 0.50 13.89
C TYR A 223 19.41 -0.97 14.02
N LEU A 224 19.36 -1.53 15.23
CA LEU A 224 19.58 -2.96 15.44
C LEU A 224 18.57 -3.81 14.69
N PHE A 225 17.28 -3.44 14.75
CA PHE A 225 16.25 -4.15 14.01
C PHE A 225 16.47 -4.05 12.49
N SER A 226 16.86 -2.89 11.99
CA SER A 226 17.18 -2.70 10.57
C SER A 226 18.35 -3.59 10.12
N PHE A 227 19.38 -3.72 10.96
CA PHE A 227 20.50 -4.61 10.70
C PHE A 227 20.11 -6.09 10.79
N PHE A 228 19.27 -6.46 11.75
CA PHE A 228 18.70 -7.81 11.84
C PHE A 228 17.92 -8.14 10.57
N MET A 229 17.05 -7.24 10.09
CA MET A 229 16.29 -7.43 8.84
C MET A 229 17.19 -7.52 7.60
N PHE A 230 18.33 -6.82 7.59
CA PHE A 230 19.34 -6.96 6.56
C PHE A 230 19.90 -8.39 6.53
N ILE A 231 20.31 -8.94 7.66
CA ILE A 231 20.80 -10.33 7.79
C ILE A 231 19.69 -11.31 7.36
N MET A 232 18.47 -11.12 7.87
CA MET A 232 17.32 -11.96 7.51
C MET A 232 17.01 -11.94 6.00
N THR A 233 17.23 -10.81 5.32
CA THR A 233 17.04 -10.71 3.86
C THR A 233 18.08 -11.54 3.10
N LEU A 234 19.31 -11.65 3.62
CA LEU A 234 20.41 -12.43 3.04
C LEU A 234 20.33 -13.93 3.35
N THR A 235 19.54 -14.31 4.36
CA THR A 235 19.40 -15.71 4.78
C THR A 235 18.76 -16.56 3.66
N PRO A 236 19.29 -17.78 3.38
CA PRO A 236 18.73 -18.68 2.38
C PRO A 236 17.25 -19.05 2.63
N PRO A 237 16.46 -19.33 1.59
CA PRO A 237 15.02 -19.59 1.72
C PRO A 237 14.65 -20.73 2.68
N PHE A 238 15.46 -21.81 2.73
CA PHE A 238 15.21 -22.95 3.61
C PHE A 238 15.30 -22.57 5.10
N LEU A 239 16.26 -21.72 5.47
CA LEU A 239 16.43 -21.27 6.85
C LEU A 239 15.32 -20.26 7.23
N LYS A 240 14.86 -19.44 6.29
CA LYS A 240 13.70 -18.56 6.49
C LYS A 240 12.45 -19.38 6.81
N LYS A 241 12.20 -20.46 6.07
CA LYS A 241 11.03 -21.34 6.27
C LYS A 241 11.04 -21.98 7.67
N PHE A 242 12.21 -22.31 8.18
CA PHE A 242 12.40 -22.82 9.55
C PHE A 242 12.08 -21.74 10.60
N LEU A 243 12.63 -20.53 10.46
CA LEU A 243 12.41 -19.42 11.39
C LEU A 243 10.96 -18.91 11.40
N TYR A 244 10.24 -19.00 10.28
CA TYR A 244 8.81 -18.69 10.21
C TYR A 244 7.90 -19.74 10.85
N ARG A 245 8.38 -20.98 11.05
CA ARG A 245 7.63 -22.03 11.75
C ARG A 245 7.69 -21.93 13.28
N ILE A 246 8.70 -21.23 13.79
CA ILE A 246 8.91 -21.05 15.25
C ILE A 246 8.16 -19.81 15.77
N ARG A 247 7.48 -19.06 14.90
CA ARG A 247 6.72 -17.85 15.19
C ARG A 247 5.23 -18.14 15.16
#